data_383cde6d775dacac5d497536e561f197
#
_entry.id   383cde6d775dacac5d497536e561f197
#
_cell.length_a   1.000
_cell.length_b   1.000
_cell.length_c   1.000
_cell.angle_alpha   90.00
_cell.angle_beta   90.00
_cell.angle_gamma   90.00
#
_symmetry.space_group_name_H-M   'P 1'
#
loop_
_entity.id
_entity.type
_entity.pdbx_description
1 polymer ?
#
loop_
_entity_poly.entity_id
_entity_poly.type
_entity_poly.pdbx_seq_one_letter_code
_entity_poly.pdbx_strand_id
1 'polypeptide(L)'
;MSVHLMNTYTRQPVTFTKGEGVWLWDENGDKYLDALAGVAVNGLGHAHPKLVKTISEQAGKLIHVSNIYNIAEQAALADKLCEISGMDKVFFCNSGCEANEAAIKLARLYGHNKGIENPEIIVMDKSFHGRTMATLSATGNRKVQAGFEPLVSGFIRVPFDDIESVRQIAARNSNVVAVLVEPVQGEGGINIPKDASGYLEALRQLCNEHDWLLMLDEVQTGIGRTGTWFGFQHTSIKPDVISLAKGLGSGVPIGACLASGVAADVFTYGKHGSTFGGNPLATAAGLATLNIIEEEGLRENAEKIGNLICEGFKAEFKDQKGVVAVRNAGLMIGIELNKPCGELVKLALAQKLLINVTAESVVRLLPPLVMNEQEAQLLVKQLSTLVKTFLNS
;
A
#
# COMPACT_ATOMS: atom_id res chain seq x y z
N MET A 1 28.17 -2.46 9.43
CA MET A 1 26.94 -1.72 9.82
C MET A 1 27.21 -0.90 11.08
N SER A 2 26.57 0.26 11.22
CA SER A 2 26.72 1.08 12.43
C SER A 2 26.09 0.40 13.64
N VAL A 3 26.82 0.39 14.77
CA VAL A 3 26.31 -0.10 16.08
C VAL A 3 25.27 0.83 16.71
N HIS A 4 25.07 2.02 16.13
CA HIS A 4 24.12 3.03 16.62
C HIS A 4 22.70 2.87 16.06
N LEU A 5 22.47 1.92 15.14
CA LEU A 5 21.13 1.62 14.61
C LEU A 5 20.43 0.59 15.48
N MET A 6 19.20 0.88 15.91
CA MET A 6 18.37 -0.10 16.61
C MET A 6 18.10 -1.33 15.74
N ASN A 7 18.11 -2.53 16.34
CA ASN A 7 17.90 -3.80 15.67
C ASN A 7 16.42 -4.10 15.40
N THR A 8 15.72 -3.18 14.72
CA THR A 8 14.30 -3.32 14.34
C THR A 8 14.10 -4.08 13.04
N TYR A 9 15.15 -4.28 12.25
CA TYR A 9 15.10 -4.97 10.95
C TYR A 9 16.20 -6.03 10.85
N THR A 10 15.86 -7.19 10.26
CA THR A 10 16.84 -8.18 9.82
C THR A 10 17.38 -7.75 8.44
N ARG A 11 18.47 -7.00 8.44
CA ARG A 11 19.06 -6.45 7.20
C ARG A 11 19.77 -7.52 6.39
N GLN A 12 19.59 -7.47 5.07
CA GLN A 12 20.40 -8.26 4.14
C GLN A 12 21.82 -7.64 4.04
N PRO A 13 22.86 -8.49 3.84
CA PRO A 13 24.26 -8.04 3.83
C PRO A 13 24.65 -7.42 2.47
N VAL A 14 23.96 -6.38 2.04
CA VAL A 14 24.21 -5.64 0.79
C VAL A 14 24.01 -4.15 1.05
N THR A 15 24.84 -3.31 0.44
CA THR A 15 24.74 -1.85 0.45
C THR A 15 24.58 -1.36 -0.98
N PHE A 16 23.40 -0.81 -1.32
CA PHE A 16 23.17 -0.22 -2.63
C PHE A 16 23.65 1.23 -2.67
N THR A 17 24.31 1.59 -3.77
CA THR A 17 24.92 2.91 -3.98
C THR A 17 24.36 3.65 -5.20
N LYS A 18 23.73 2.93 -6.13
CA LYS A 18 23.12 3.48 -7.34
C LYS A 18 21.83 2.73 -7.68
N GLY A 19 20.85 3.44 -8.28
CA GLY A 19 19.67 2.83 -8.87
C GLY A 19 19.29 3.51 -10.19
N GLU A 20 18.70 2.73 -11.14
CA GLU A 20 18.21 3.22 -12.42
C GLU A 20 17.12 2.29 -12.96
N GLY A 21 15.92 2.80 -13.19
CA GLY A 21 14.77 1.98 -13.58
C GLY A 21 14.48 0.88 -12.56
N VAL A 22 14.45 -0.38 -12.97
CA VAL A 22 14.25 -1.54 -12.09
C VAL A 22 15.55 -2.10 -11.50
N TRP A 23 16.68 -1.42 -11.70
CA TRP A 23 17.99 -1.94 -11.36
C TRP A 23 18.64 -1.18 -10.21
N LEU A 24 19.29 -1.93 -9.33
CA LEU A 24 20.15 -1.42 -8.26
C LEU A 24 21.58 -1.93 -8.40
N TRP A 25 22.55 -1.13 -7.99
CA TRP A 25 23.97 -1.53 -7.93
C TRP A 25 24.47 -1.40 -6.50
N ASP A 26 25.18 -2.40 -6.05
CA ASP A 26 25.85 -2.37 -4.75
C ASP A 26 27.21 -1.66 -4.81
N GLU A 27 27.89 -1.59 -3.65
CA GLU A 27 29.22 -0.98 -3.50
C GLU A 27 30.32 -1.70 -4.30
N ASN A 28 30.09 -2.95 -4.72
CA ASN A 28 31.02 -3.72 -5.54
C ASN A 28 30.73 -3.55 -7.04
N GLY A 29 29.68 -2.85 -7.41
CA GLY A 29 29.23 -2.69 -8.79
C GLY A 29 28.36 -3.84 -9.32
N ASP A 30 27.98 -4.77 -8.46
CA ASP A 30 27.06 -5.84 -8.81
C ASP A 30 25.64 -5.31 -9.07
N LYS A 31 25.00 -5.76 -10.14
CA LYS A 31 23.69 -5.31 -10.60
C LYS A 31 22.58 -6.25 -10.15
N TYR A 32 21.52 -5.71 -9.54
CA TYR A 32 20.39 -6.44 -8.98
C TYR A 32 19.09 -6.03 -9.66
N LEU A 33 18.24 -7.02 -10.01
CA LEU A 33 16.87 -6.78 -10.44
C LEU A 33 15.98 -6.54 -9.21
N ASP A 34 15.35 -5.38 -9.14
CA ASP A 34 14.46 -5.02 -8.03
C ASP A 34 13.00 -5.40 -8.36
N ALA A 35 12.55 -6.52 -7.83
CA ALA A 35 11.15 -6.94 -7.90
C ALA A 35 10.35 -6.58 -6.64
N LEU A 36 10.84 -5.64 -5.81
CA LEU A 36 10.20 -5.21 -4.56
C LEU A 36 9.89 -3.71 -4.51
N ALA A 37 10.68 -2.89 -5.22
CA ALA A 37 10.53 -1.43 -5.31
C ALA A 37 10.41 -0.74 -3.92
N GLY A 38 11.24 -1.15 -2.95
CA GLY A 38 11.15 -0.61 -1.59
C GLY A 38 9.82 -0.93 -0.87
N VAL A 39 9.20 -2.05 -1.18
CA VAL A 39 7.85 -2.49 -0.77
C VAL A 39 6.75 -1.59 -1.38
N ALA A 40 6.68 -1.60 -2.71
CA ALA A 40 5.73 -0.82 -3.53
C ALA A 40 5.88 0.71 -3.39
N VAL A 41 7.05 1.20 -3.03
CA VAL A 41 7.32 2.64 -2.90
C VAL A 41 7.79 3.26 -4.20
N ASN A 42 8.84 2.69 -4.82
CA ASN A 42 9.47 3.25 -6.02
C ASN A 42 8.70 2.83 -7.29
N GLY A 43 7.46 3.33 -7.43
CA GLY A 43 6.62 3.01 -8.59
C GLY A 43 7.24 3.43 -9.91
N LEU A 44 7.90 4.58 -9.96
CA LEU A 44 8.62 5.08 -11.14
C LEU A 44 10.00 4.44 -11.35
N GLY A 45 10.35 3.41 -10.56
CA GLY A 45 11.70 2.88 -10.52
C GLY A 45 12.69 3.84 -9.83
N HIS A 46 13.97 3.51 -9.95
CA HIS A 46 15.04 4.29 -9.33
C HIS A 46 15.51 5.42 -10.25
N ALA A 47 15.76 6.59 -9.67
CA ALA A 47 16.33 7.77 -10.33
C ALA A 47 15.59 8.20 -11.62
N HIS A 48 14.25 8.16 -11.62
CA HIS A 48 13.46 8.59 -12.78
C HIS A 48 13.79 10.05 -13.17
N PRO A 49 14.21 10.36 -14.42
CA PRO A 49 14.77 11.67 -14.76
C PRO A 49 13.86 12.86 -14.47
N LYS A 50 12.55 12.75 -14.81
CA LYS A 50 11.57 13.82 -14.56
C LYS A 50 11.36 14.05 -13.06
N LEU A 51 11.30 12.96 -12.24
CA LEU A 51 11.14 13.09 -10.80
C LEU A 51 12.38 13.70 -10.15
N VAL A 52 13.59 13.25 -10.53
CA VAL A 52 14.86 13.82 -10.05
C VAL A 52 14.94 15.31 -10.36
N LYS A 53 14.58 15.71 -11.59
CA LYS A 53 14.53 17.11 -12.00
C LYS A 53 13.59 17.92 -11.10
N THR A 54 12.35 17.46 -10.90
CA THR A 54 11.35 18.16 -10.07
C THR A 54 11.84 18.31 -8.63
N ILE A 55 12.37 17.24 -8.02
CA ILE A 55 12.90 17.28 -6.65
C ILE A 55 14.05 18.30 -6.55
N SER A 56 15.00 18.28 -7.50
CA SER A 56 16.15 19.18 -7.50
C SER A 56 15.74 20.64 -7.65
N GLU A 57 14.81 20.94 -8.56
CA GLU A 57 14.31 22.30 -8.77
C GLU A 57 13.51 22.79 -7.55
N GLN A 58 12.63 21.95 -6.98
CA GLN A 58 11.84 22.33 -5.83
C GLN A 58 12.72 22.51 -4.57
N ALA A 59 13.71 21.64 -4.38
CA ALA A 59 14.68 21.79 -3.27
C ALA A 59 15.47 23.10 -3.35
N GLY A 60 15.73 23.59 -4.57
CA GLY A 60 16.36 24.89 -4.80
C GLY A 60 15.45 26.11 -4.58
N LYS A 61 14.13 25.91 -4.49
CA LYS A 61 13.15 26.99 -4.27
C LYS A 61 12.69 27.07 -2.82
N LEU A 62 12.02 26.01 -2.35
CA LEU A 62 11.37 25.96 -1.05
C LEU A 62 11.10 24.51 -0.65
N ILE A 63 11.74 24.06 0.43
CA ILE A 63 11.55 22.68 0.93
C ILE A 63 10.33 22.59 1.83
N HIS A 64 10.19 23.52 2.77
CA HIS A 64 9.14 23.50 3.79
C HIS A 64 8.66 24.90 4.15
N VAL A 65 7.37 25.00 4.40
CA VAL A 65 6.71 26.13 5.07
C VAL A 65 5.54 25.57 5.88
N SER A 66 5.15 26.26 6.95
CA SER A 66 4.04 25.80 7.80
C SER A 66 2.69 25.79 7.07
N ASN A 67 1.84 24.82 7.41
CA ASN A 67 0.44 24.73 6.94
C ASN A 67 -0.46 25.90 7.40
N ILE A 68 0.08 26.86 8.15
CA ILE A 68 -0.62 28.13 8.42
C ILE A 68 -0.58 29.09 7.22
N TYR A 69 0.22 28.79 6.20
CA TYR A 69 0.29 29.52 4.93
C TYR A 69 -0.24 28.66 3.78
N ASN A 70 -0.64 29.29 2.68
CA ASN A 70 -0.99 28.59 1.46
C ASN A 70 0.25 28.03 0.76
N ILE A 71 0.15 26.80 0.28
CA ILE A 71 1.21 26.07 -0.43
C ILE A 71 0.65 25.69 -1.80
N ALA A 72 1.20 26.29 -2.87
CA ALA A 72 0.70 26.09 -4.22
C ALA A 72 0.81 24.64 -4.70
N GLU A 73 1.96 24.02 -4.43
CA GLU A 73 2.22 22.61 -4.79
C GLU A 73 1.27 21.65 -4.05
N GLN A 74 0.91 21.99 -2.81
CA GLN A 74 -0.06 21.22 -2.02
C GLN A 74 -1.46 21.28 -2.62
N ALA A 75 -1.89 22.50 -3.01
CA ALA A 75 -3.19 22.69 -3.64
C ALA A 75 -3.26 21.94 -4.99
N ALA A 76 -2.24 22.06 -5.83
CA ALA A 76 -2.19 21.38 -7.11
C ALA A 76 -2.21 19.83 -6.97
N LEU A 77 -1.50 19.27 -5.99
CA LEU A 77 -1.57 17.83 -5.72
C LEU A 77 -2.94 17.41 -5.18
N ALA A 78 -3.56 18.23 -4.31
CA ALA A 78 -4.92 17.96 -3.80
C ALA A 78 -5.94 17.94 -4.94
N ASP A 79 -5.91 18.93 -5.83
CA ASP A 79 -6.80 19.00 -6.98
C ASP A 79 -6.63 17.76 -7.88
N LYS A 80 -5.38 17.36 -8.18
CA LYS A 80 -5.12 16.17 -9.00
C LYS A 80 -5.61 14.89 -8.32
N LEU A 81 -5.38 14.73 -7.01
CA LEU A 81 -5.85 13.57 -6.26
C LEU A 81 -7.39 13.50 -6.23
N CYS A 82 -8.08 14.63 -6.02
CA CYS A 82 -9.55 14.68 -6.07
C CYS A 82 -10.07 14.35 -7.47
N GLU A 83 -9.45 14.88 -8.53
CA GLU A 83 -9.80 14.61 -9.92
C GLU A 83 -9.77 13.09 -10.23
N ILE A 84 -8.64 12.41 -9.91
CA ILE A 84 -8.45 11.00 -10.30
C ILE A 84 -9.16 10.01 -9.39
N SER A 85 -9.49 10.41 -8.16
CA SER A 85 -10.17 9.54 -7.17
C SER A 85 -11.68 9.76 -7.09
N GLY A 86 -12.17 10.93 -7.50
CA GLY A 86 -13.54 11.35 -7.25
C GLY A 86 -13.83 11.72 -5.79
N MET A 87 -12.80 11.84 -4.94
CA MET A 87 -12.92 12.32 -3.55
C MET A 87 -13.03 13.84 -3.51
N ASP A 88 -13.44 14.41 -2.37
CA ASP A 88 -13.77 15.84 -2.28
C ASP A 88 -12.68 16.66 -1.58
N LYS A 89 -11.98 16.10 -0.58
CA LYS A 89 -10.95 16.79 0.22
C LYS A 89 -9.76 15.88 0.56
N VAL A 90 -8.61 16.51 0.78
CA VAL A 90 -7.34 15.83 1.11
C VAL A 90 -6.73 16.44 2.37
N PHE A 91 -6.31 15.59 3.29
CA PHE A 91 -5.37 15.91 4.36
C PHE A 91 -4.02 15.25 4.05
N PHE A 92 -2.93 16.04 4.01
CA PHE A 92 -1.59 15.51 3.77
C PHE A 92 -0.83 15.21 5.05
N CYS A 93 -0.06 14.14 5.03
CA CYS A 93 0.83 13.68 6.09
C CYS A 93 2.13 13.11 5.48
N ASN A 94 2.91 12.30 6.22
CA ASN A 94 4.24 11.87 5.78
C ASN A 94 4.36 10.36 5.55
N SER A 95 3.36 9.59 5.92
CA SER A 95 3.40 8.12 5.87
C SER A 95 2.01 7.51 5.80
N GLY A 96 1.93 6.21 5.43
CA GLY A 96 0.68 5.45 5.50
C GLY A 96 0.16 5.29 6.93
N CYS A 97 1.05 5.20 7.93
CA CYS A 97 0.63 5.19 9.33
C CYS A 97 -0.15 6.46 9.68
N GLU A 98 0.39 7.64 9.33
CA GLU A 98 -0.27 8.92 9.61
C GLU A 98 -1.57 9.09 8.81
N ALA A 99 -1.61 8.61 7.56
CA ALA A 99 -2.83 8.61 6.76
C ALA A 99 -3.93 7.75 7.40
N ASN A 100 -3.59 6.55 7.87
CA ASN A 100 -4.52 5.67 8.59
C ASN A 100 -4.88 6.22 9.98
N GLU A 101 -3.97 6.87 10.71
CA GLU A 101 -4.31 7.58 11.95
C GLU A 101 -5.34 8.69 11.70
N ALA A 102 -5.19 9.44 10.60
CA ALA A 102 -6.17 10.44 10.21
C ALA A 102 -7.54 9.80 9.92
N ALA A 103 -7.58 8.70 9.15
CA ALA A 103 -8.81 7.97 8.85
C ALA A 103 -9.49 7.43 10.13
N ILE A 104 -8.73 6.82 11.04
CA ILE A 104 -9.23 6.32 12.34
C ILE A 104 -9.80 7.46 13.19
N LYS A 105 -9.07 8.58 13.28
CA LYS A 105 -9.53 9.77 14.04
C LYS A 105 -10.79 10.38 13.41
N LEU A 106 -10.85 10.44 12.08
CA LEU A 106 -12.01 10.91 11.33
C LEU A 106 -13.24 10.05 11.66
N ALA A 107 -13.11 8.72 11.58
CA ALA A 107 -14.20 7.80 11.91
C ALA A 107 -14.68 7.94 13.36
N ARG A 108 -13.77 8.08 14.32
CA ARG A 108 -14.13 8.32 15.73
C ARG A 108 -14.89 9.64 15.93
N LEU A 109 -14.39 10.71 15.32
CA LEU A 109 -15.04 12.01 15.40
C LEU A 109 -16.42 12.00 14.71
N TYR A 110 -16.54 11.30 13.59
CA TYR A 110 -17.82 11.05 12.92
C TYR A 110 -18.82 10.37 13.87
N GLY A 111 -18.40 9.31 14.55
CA GLY A 111 -19.23 8.62 15.53
C GLY A 111 -19.66 9.52 16.71
N HIS A 112 -18.74 10.30 17.27
CA HIS A 112 -19.06 11.25 18.33
C HIS A 112 -20.03 12.33 17.87
N ASN A 113 -19.90 12.83 16.63
CA ASN A 113 -20.84 13.79 16.04
C ASN A 113 -22.26 13.19 15.89
N LYS A 114 -22.37 11.87 15.82
CA LYS A 114 -23.65 11.12 15.83
C LYS A 114 -24.13 10.76 17.24
N GLY A 115 -23.44 11.17 18.29
CA GLY A 115 -23.79 10.86 19.68
C GLY A 115 -23.37 9.45 20.13
N ILE A 116 -22.55 8.73 19.38
CA ILE A 116 -22.00 7.42 19.75
C ILE A 116 -20.82 7.65 20.70
N GLU A 117 -20.97 7.24 21.96
CA GLU A 117 -19.98 7.49 23.01
C GLU A 117 -18.68 6.69 22.82
N ASN A 118 -18.80 5.45 22.37
CA ASN A 118 -17.68 4.53 22.16
C ASN A 118 -17.64 4.04 20.70
N PRO A 119 -17.27 4.89 19.73
CA PRO A 119 -17.27 4.52 18.32
C PRO A 119 -16.27 3.39 18.03
N GLU A 120 -16.72 2.38 17.31
CA GLU A 120 -15.95 1.21 16.94
C GLU A 120 -15.78 1.10 15.41
N ILE A 121 -14.64 0.54 15.01
CA ILE A 121 -14.26 0.36 13.60
C ILE A 121 -14.05 -1.13 13.35
N ILE A 122 -14.72 -1.67 12.34
CA ILE A 122 -14.47 -3.03 11.87
C ILE A 122 -13.18 -3.05 11.06
N VAL A 123 -12.28 -4.00 11.37
CA VAL A 123 -11.00 -4.24 10.71
C VAL A 123 -10.83 -5.72 10.37
N MET A 124 -9.94 -6.05 9.44
CA MET A 124 -9.81 -7.40 8.92
C MET A 124 -8.65 -8.17 9.54
N ASP A 125 -8.80 -9.48 9.71
CA ASP A 125 -7.67 -10.37 10.00
C ASP A 125 -6.62 -10.30 8.88
N LYS A 126 -5.35 -10.48 9.24
CA LYS A 126 -4.19 -10.42 8.35
C LYS A 126 -3.95 -9.07 7.68
N SER A 127 -4.71 -8.02 8.06
CA SER A 127 -4.48 -6.66 7.56
C SER A 127 -3.19 -6.05 8.10
N PHE A 128 -2.70 -5.01 7.40
CA PHE A 128 -1.59 -4.19 7.87
C PHE A 128 -1.89 -2.71 7.63
N HIS A 129 -2.10 -1.97 8.71
CA HIS A 129 -2.45 -0.53 8.65
C HIS A 129 -1.37 0.39 9.21
N GLY A 130 -0.31 -0.14 9.82
CA GLY A 130 0.82 0.65 10.33
C GLY A 130 1.39 0.18 11.65
N ARG A 131 2.30 0.99 12.21
CA ARG A 131 3.07 0.69 13.44
C ARG A 131 2.88 1.74 14.55
N THR A 132 2.08 2.77 14.36
CA THR A 132 1.65 3.68 15.44
C THR A 132 0.60 2.98 16.31
N MET A 133 0.37 3.43 17.53
CA MET A 133 -0.45 2.69 18.49
C MET A 133 -1.86 2.37 17.97
N ALA A 134 -2.56 3.31 17.33
CA ALA A 134 -3.90 3.02 16.81
C ALA A 134 -3.84 2.16 15.54
N THR A 135 -2.95 2.44 14.60
CA THR A 135 -2.80 1.61 13.38
C THR A 135 -2.28 0.22 13.67
N LEU A 136 -1.41 0.06 14.69
CA LEU A 136 -0.97 -1.23 15.19
C LEU A 136 -2.14 -2.03 15.77
N SER A 137 -3.03 -1.37 16.52
CA SER A 137 -4.23 -1.99 17.11
C SER A 137 -5.22 -2.42 16.03
N ALA A 138 -5.34 -1.64 14.93
CA ALA A 138 -6.14 -1.99 13.76
C ALA A 138 -5.54 -3.14 12.94
N THR A 139 -4.21 -3.28 12.91
CA THR A 139 -3.48 -4.30 12.14
C THR A 139 -3.83 -5.72 12.59
N GLY A 140 -4.16 -6.60 11.65
CA GLY A 140 -4.62 -7.98 11.89
C GLY A 140 -3.48 -9.00 12.10
N ASN A 141 -2.37 -8.62 12.75
CA ASN A 141 -1.22 -9.48 12.97
C ASN A 141 -0.76 -9.46 14.44
N ARG A 142 -1.05 -10.51 15.16
CA ARG A 142 -0.70 -10.67 16.59
C ARG A 142 0.80 -10.61 16.86
N LYS A 143 1.65 -11.07 15.93
CA LYS A 143 3.11 -11.07 16.11
C LYS A 143 3.68 -9.65 16.23
N VAL A 144 3.07 -8.68 15.55
CA VAL A 144 3.53 -7.29 15.59
C VAL A 144 2.91 -6.48 16.73
N GLN A 145 1.84 -6.97 17.33
CA GLN A 145 1.15 -6.36 18.48
C GLN A 145 1.77 -6.77 19.82
N ALA A 146 2.31 -7.99 19.89
CA ALA A 146 2.81 -8.58 21.13
C ALA A 146 3.89 -7.71 21.78
N GLY A 147 3.69 -7.37 23.07
CA GLY A 147 4.59 -6.53 23.85
C GLY A 147 4.27 -5.03 23.82
N PHE A 148 3.21 -4.62 23.11
CA PHE A 148 2.76 -3.23 23.05
C PHE A 148 1.39 -3.02 23.70
N GLU A 149 0.90 -4.00 24.45
CA GLU A 149 -0.34 -3.90 25.22
C GLU A 149 -0.21 -2.90 26.40
N PRO A 150 -1.30 -2.19 26.80
CA PRO A 150 -2.66 -2.32 26.26
C PRO A 150 -2.82 -1.65 24.89
N LEU A 151 -3.44 -2.37 23.96
CA LEU A 151 -3.75 -1.82 22.63
C LEU A 151 -4.86 -0.76 22.71
N VAL A 152 -4.93 0.10 21.72
CA VAL A 152 -6.01 1.07 21.59
C VAL A 152 -7.33 0.33 21.35
N SER A 153 -8.35 0.61 22.16
CA SER A 153 -9.70 0.02 22.04
C SER A 153 -10.50 0.61 20.87
N GLY A 154 -11.65 -0.02 20.57
CA GLY A 154 -12.58 0.43 19.53
C GLY A 154 -12.30 -0.19 18.15
N PHE A 155 -11.70 -1.37 18.11
CA PHE A 155 -11.54 -2.16 16.89
C PHE A 155 -12.19 -3.53 17.04
N ILE A 156 -13.05 -3.89 16.07
CA ILE A 156 -13.70 -5.21 15.98
C ILE A 156 -13.07 -5.93 14.79
N ARG A 157 -12.52 -7.12 15.02
CA ARG A 157 -11.82 -7.87 13.99
C ARG A 157 -12.69 -8.99 13.44
N VAL A 158 -12.73 -9.07 12.10
CA VAL A 158 -13.44 -10.11 11.34
C VAL A 158 -12.52 -10.73 10.28
N PRO A 159 -12.79 -11.95 9.79
CA PRO A 159 -12.04 -12.51 8.68
C PRO A 159 -12.16 -11.64 7.42
N PHE A 160 -11.07 -11.55 6.65
CA PHE A 160 -11.09 -10.91 5.35
C PHE A 160 -11.90 -11.74 4.34
N ASP A 161 -12.63 -11.09 3.42
CA ASP A 161 -13.49 -11.73 2.42
C ASP A 161 -14.68 -12.51 3.03
N ASP A 162 -15.14 -12.10 4.23
CA ASP A 162 -16.28 -12.68 4.94
C ASP A 162 -17.31 -11.60 5.30
N ILE A 163 -18.21 -11.35 4.35
CA ILE A 163 -19.26 -10.34 4.51
C ILE A 163 -20.29 -10.73 5.57
N GLU A 164 -20.48 -12.04 5.81
CA GLU A 164 -21.44 -12.53 6.79
C GLU A 164 -21.01 -12.20 8.21
N SER A 165 -19.72 -12.30 8.51
CA SER A 165 -19.16 -11.84 9.79
C SER A 165 -19.42 -10.35 10.03
N VAL A 166 -19.33 -9.51 8.98
CA VAL A 166 -19.66 -8.07 9.08
C VAL A 166 -21.15 -7.86 9.37
N ARG A 167 -22.05 -8.60 8.67
CA ARG A 167 -23.50 -8.56 8.92
C ARG A 167 -23.87 -8.94 10.35
N GLN A 168 -23.23 -9.96 10.89
CA GLN A 168 -23.47 -10.39 12.28
C GLN A 168 -23.08 -9.32 13.30
N ILE A 169 -22.01 -8.58 13.05
CA ILE A 169 -21.63 -7.43 13.88
C ILE A 169 -22.68 -6.33 13.72
N ALA A 170 -23.08 -5.99 12.48
CA ALA A 170 -24.10 -4.98 12.20
C ALA A 170 -25.42 -5.23 12.95
N ALA A 171 -25.86 -6.48 13.01
CA ALA A 171 -27.11 -6.87 13.68
C ALA A 171 -27.07 -6.72 15.22
N ARG A 172 -25.88 -6.62 15.84
CA ARG A 172 -25.71 -6.72 17.31
C ARG A 172 -24.97 -5.56 17.95
N ASN A 173 -24.37 -4.69 17.15
CA ASN A 173 -23.50 -3.64 17.66
C ASN A 173 -23.81 -2.28 17.04
N SER A 174 -24.43 -1.41 17.81
CA SER A 174 -24.80 -0.05 17.41
C SER A 174 -23.66 0.98 17.52
N ASN A 175 -22.49 0.57 18.05
CA ASN A 175 -21.35 1.48 18.20
C ASN A 175 -20.46 1.54 16.96
N VAL A 176 -20.68 0.66 15.99
CA VAL A 176 -19.89 0.65 14.75
C VAL A 176 -20.16 1.90 13.95
N VAL A 177 -19.08 2.55 13.51
CA VAL A 177 -19.13 3.80 12.74
C VAL A 177 -18.40 3.71 11.40
N ALA A 178 -17.56 2.70 11.21
CA ALA A 178 -16.80 2.53 9.99
C ALA A 178 -16.30 1.08 9.79
N VAL A 179 -15.94 0.78 8.55
CA VAL A 179 -15.15 -0.39 8.16
C VAL A 179 -13.84 0.11 7.55
N LEU A 180 -12.69 -0.40 8.00
CA LEU A 180 -11.37 -0.13 7.43
C LEU A 180 -10.84 -1.42 6.79
N VAL A 181 -10.58 -1.40 5.48
CA VAL A 181 -10.17 -2.57 4.71
C VAL A 181 -9.16 -2.21 3.63
N GLU A 182 -8.21 -3.12 3.36
CA GLU A 182 -7.35 -3.08 2.17
C GLU A 182 -8.11 -3.72 1.00
N PRO A 183 -8.22 -3.11 -0.20
CA PRO A 183 -8.83 -3.77 -1.37
C PRO A 183 -8.14 -5.09 -1.74
N VAL A 184 -6.80 -5.13 -1.59
CA VAL A 184 -5.97 -6.32 -1.64
C VAL A 184 -5.03 -6.27 -0.45
N GLN A 185 -5.04 -7.29 0.40
CA GLN A 185 -4.13 -7.33 1.55
C GLN A 185 -2.69 -7.60 1.11
N GLY A 186 -1.82 -6.63 1.32
CA GLY A 186 -0.42 -6.72 0.92
C GLY A 186 0.40 -7.62 1.83
N GLU A 187 0.50 -7.29 3.11
CA GLU A 187 1.28 -8.05 4.11
C GLU A 187 0.62 -9.39 4.46
N GLY A 188 -0.69 -9.50 4.32
CA GLY A 188 -1.45 -10.72 4.55
C GLY A 188 -1.16 -11.85 3.57
N GLY A 189 -0.41 -11.60 2.47
CA GLY A 189 -0.02 -12.61 1.49
C GLY A 189 -0.58 -12.36 0.08
N ILE A 190 -0.76 -11.12 -0.32
CA ILE A 190 -1.45 -10.72 -1.56
C ILE A 190 -2.82 -11.39 -1.61
N ASN A 191 -3.60 -11.18 -0.55
CA ASN A 191 -4.96 -11.73 -0.50
C ASN A 191 -5.90 -10.85 -1.32
N ILE A 192 -6.45 -11.45 -2.37
CA ILE A 192 -7.46 -10.86 -3.25
C ILE A 192 -8.79 -11.51 -2.86
N PRO A 193 -9.88 -10.75 -2.66
CA PRO A 193 -11.19 -11.37 -2.42
C PRO A 193 -11.57 -12.30 -3.58
N LYS A 194 -12.27 -13.40 -3.30
CA LYS A 194 -12.71 -14.37 -4.32
C LYS A 194 -13.59 -13.73 -5.38
N ASP A 195 -14.47 -12.85 -4.93
CA ASP A 195 -15.22 -11.92 -5.77
C ASP A 195 -14.86 -10.50 -5.32
N ALA A 196 -13.82 -9.93 -5.95
CA ALA A 196 -13.29 -8.64 -5.54
C ALA A 196 -14.32 -7.51 -5.67
N SER A 197 -15.12 -7.53 -6.73
CA SER A 197 -16.20 -6.56 -6.92
C SER A 197 -17.30 -6.76 -5.90
N GLY A 198 -17.86 -7.97 -5.81
CA GLY A 198 -18.96 -8.28 -4.91
C GLY A 198 -18.66 -8.06 -3.44
N TYR A 199 -17.41 -8.32 -2.99
CA TYR A 199 -17.02 -8.09 -1.59
C TYR A 199 -17.03 -6.61 -1.22
N LEU A 200 -16.38 -5.74 -2.00
CA LEU A 200 -16.35 -4.31 -1.74
C LEU A 200 -17.72 -3.66 -1.94
N GLU A 201 -18.51 -4.11 -2.92
CA GLU A 201 -19.89 -3.66 -3.13
C GLU A 201 -20.79 -4.03 -1.96
N ALA A 202 -20.67 -5.24 -1.43
CA ALA A 202 -21.41 -5.67 -0.25
C ALA A 202 -21.02 -4.88 1.01
N LEU A 203 -19.72 -4.56 1.20
CA LEU A 203 -19.28 -3.67 2.27
C LEU A 203 -19.86 -2.26 2.09
N ARG A 204 -19.86 -1.72 0.87
CA ARG A 204 -20.45 -0.40 0.58
C ARG A 204 -21.94 -0.38 0.91
N GLN A 205 -22.67 -1.43 0.49
CA GLN A 205 -24.09 -1.56 0.78
C GLN A 205 -24.36 -1.57 2.30
N LEU A 206 -23.65 -2.41 3.06
CA LEU A 206 -23.79 -2.45 4.51
C LEU A 206 -23.45 -1.13 5.17
N CYS A 207 -22.40 -0.44 4.73
CA CYS A 207 -22.07 0.87 5.24
C CYS A 207 -23.17 1.89 4.97
N ASN A 208 -23.83 1.82 3.79
CA ASN A 208 -24.97 2.69 3.48
C ASN A 208 -26.20 2.37 4.36
N GLU A 209 -26.50 1.09 4.57
CA GLU A 209 -27.66 0.63 5.38
C GLU A 209 -27.54 1.04 6.85
N HIS A 210 -26.31 1.10 7.38
CA HIS A 210 -26.04 1.39 8.78
C HIS A 210 -25.44 2.77 9.03
N ASP A 211 -25.32 3.61 7.99
CA ASP A 211 -24.73 4.94 8.07
C ASP A 211 -23.29 4.91 8.66
N TRP A 212 -22.48 3.95 8.16
CA TRP A 212 -21.07 3.77 8.47
C TRP A 212 -20.19 4.34 7.35
N LEU A 213 -18.98 4.74 7.70
CA LEU A 213 -17.96 5.11 6.71
C LEU A 213 -17.28 3.85 6.16
N LEU A 214 -17.21 3.74 4.83
CA LEU A 214 -16.33 2.77 4.16
C LEU A 214 -14.97 3.43 3.95
N MET A 215 -13.94 2.95 4.64
CA MET A 215 -12.58 3.46 4.58
C MET A 215 -11.67 2.43 3.93
N LEU A 216 -11.00 2.80 2.86
CA LEU A 216 -10.08 1.93 2.14
C LEU A 216 -8.63 2.33 2.40
N ASP A 217 -7.85 1.37 2.87
CA ASP A 217 -6.39 1.49 2.93
C ASP A 217 -5.81 1.17 1.55
N GLU A 218 -5.55 2.20 0.77
CA GLU A 218 -4.95 2.15 -0.56
C GLU A 218 -3.43 2.46 -0.52
N VAL A 219 -2.81 2.36 0.64
CA VAL A 219 -1.38 2.64 0.83
C VAL A 219 -0.52 1.74 -0.06
N GLN A 220 -0.94 0.50 -0.31
CA GLN A 220 -0.21 -0.42 -1.18
C GLN A 220 -0.89 -0.62 -2.54
N THR A 221 -2.20 -0.59 -2.62
CA THR A 221 -2.99 -0.84 -3.84
C THR A 221 -3.11 0.36 -4.75
N GLY A 222 -2.98 1.58 -4.19
CA GLY A 222 -3.14 2.83 -4.93
C GLY A 222 -1.98 3.20 -5.84
N ILE A 223 -2.15 4.34 -6.50
CA ILE A 223 -1.13 4.99 -7.34
C ILE A 223 -0.63 4.08 -8.47
N GLY A 224 -1.57 3.50 -9.21
CA GLY A 224 -1.28 2.71 -10.41
C GLY A 224 -0.92 1.25 -10.17
N ARG A 225 -0.70 0.84 -8.93
CA ARG A 225 -0.17 -0.50 -8.59
C ARG A 225 -0.99 -1.66 -9.13
N THR A 226 -2.32 -1.54 -9.12
CA THR A 226 -3.25 -2.60 -9.56
C THR A 226 -3.74 -2.46 -11.00
N GLY A 227 -3.20 -1.49 -11.78
CA GLY A 227 -3.62 -1.23 -13.15
C GLY A 227 -4.59 -0.06 -13.30
N THR A 228 -5.20 0.39 -12.21
CA THR A 228 -6.02 1.61 -12.10
C THR A 228 -5.36 2.59 -11.13
N TRP A 229 -5.84 3.84 -11.02
CA TRP A 229 -5.28 4.76 -10.04
C TRP A 229 -5.40 4.22 -8.61
N PHE A 230 -6.53 3.60 -8.28
CA PHE A 230 -6.83 3.03 -6.96
C PHE A 230 -7.47 1.65 -7.12
N GLY A 231 -7.21 0.74 -6.18
CA GLY A 231 -7.73 -0.62 -6.22
C GLY A 231 -9.26 -0.68 -6.25
N PHE A 232 -9.96 0.25 -5.59
CA PHE A 232 -11.41 0.30 -5.62
C PHE A 232 -12.00 0.60 -7.01
N GLN A 233 -11.24 1.20 -7.91
CA GLN A 233 -11.72 1.52 -9.27
C GLN A 233 -11.92 0.29 -10.17
N HIS A 234 -11.54 -0.90 -9.71
CA HIS A 234 -11.96 -2.16 -10.33
C HIS A 234 -13.41 -2.52 -10.01
N THR A 235 -14.09 -1.73 -9.21
CA THR A 235 -15.49 -1.87 -8.78
C THR A 235 -16.29 -0.61 -9.11
N SER A 236 -17.60 -0.63 -8.88
CA SER A 236 -18.49 0.53 -9.06
C SER A 236 -18.63 1.40 -7.81
N ILE A 237 -17.97 1.04 -6.70
CA ILE A 237 -18.16 1.74 -5.43
C ILE A 237 -17.44 3.10 -5.38
N LYS A 238 -17.94 3.99 -4.51
CA LYS A 238 -17.23 5.16 -4.02
C LYS A 238 -17.02 5.02 -2.50
N PRO A 239 -15.77 4.97 -2.00
CA PRO A 239 -15.51 4.95 -0.56
C PRO A 239 -15.74 6.35 0.04
N ASP A 240 -15.90 6.40 1.36
CA ASP A 240 -15.99 7.67 2.09
C ASP A 240 -14.60 8.22 2.44
N VAL A 241 -13.63 7.32 2.66
CA VAL A 241 -12.25 7.68 3.00
C VAL A 241 -11.27 6.76 2.30
N ILE A 242 -10.15 7.28 1.79
CA ILE A 242 -9.01 6.50 1.30
C ILE A 242 -7.71 7.01 1.92
N SER A 243 -6.83 6.09 2.29
CA SER A 243 -5.49 6.38 2.80
C SER A 243 -4.44 6.05 1.73
N LEU A 244 -3.51 6.96 1.50
CA LEU A 244 -2.44 6.85 0.49
C LEU A 244 -1.07 7.10 1.11
N ALA A 245 -0.04 6.48 0.53
CA ALA A 245 1.38 6.78 0.77
C ALA A 245 2.25 6.08 -0.28
N LYS A 246 3.39 5.51 0.11
CA LYS A 246 4.26 4.67 -0.72
C LYS A 246 4.46 5.24 -2.13
N GLY A 247 3.78 4.65 -3.14
CA GLY A 247 3.87 5.05 -4.54
C GLY A 247 3.54 6.51 -4.80
N LEU A 248 2.81 7.20 -3.92
CA LEU A 248 2.45 8.60 -4.09
C LEU A 248 3.67 9.52 -4.24
N GLY A 249 4.74 9.27 -3.46
CA GLY A 249 5.96 10.06 -3.51
C GLY A 249 7.11 9.42 -4.29
N SER A 250 6.93 8.18 -4.74
CA SER A 250 7.96 7.38 -5.44
C SER A 250 9.36 7.46 -4.80
N GLY A 251 9.41 7.36 -3.45
CA GLY A 251 10.61 7.44 -2.64
C GLY A 251 10.65 8.63 -1.68
N VAL A 252 9.96 9.72 -1.99
CA VAL A 252 9.82 10.86 -1.07
C VAL A 252 8.72 10.56 -0.05
N PRO A 253 8.98 10.71 1.27
CA PRO A 253 7.98 10.49 2.31
C PRO A 253 6.78 11.44 2.16
N ILE A 254 5.62 10.88 1.83
CA ILE A 254 4.33 11.57 1.77
C ILE A 254 3.21 10.56 2.02
N GLY A 255 2.17 10.99 2.70
CA GLY A 255 0.91 10.29 2.84
C GLY A 255 -0.26 11.25 2.64
N ALA A 256 -1.43 10.71 2.39
CA ALA A 256 -2.66 11.48 2.28
C ALA A 256 -3.85 10.68 2.79
N CYS A 257 -4.78 11.37 3.47
CA CYS A 257 -6.10 10.86 3.80
C CYS A 257 -7.10 11.69 2.99
N LEU A 258 -7.81 11.04 2.07
CA LEU A 258 -8.83 11.68 1.25
C LEU A 258 -10.20 11.31 1.81
N ALA A 259 -11.13 12.25 1.74
CA ALA A 259 -12.49 12.06 2.23
C ALA A 259 -13.52 12.59 1.23
N SER A 260 -14.72 11.98 1.22
CA SER A 260 -15.83 12.41 0.38
C SER A 260 -17.16 12.46 1.15
N GLY A 261 -18.12 13.22 0.62
CA GLY A 261 -19.44 13.35 1.21
C GLY A 261 -19.37 13.83 2.64
N VAL A 262 -20.12 13.18 3.52
CA VAL A 262 -20.16 13.55 4.96
C VAL A 262 -18.79 13.46 5.65
N ALA A 263 -17.92 12.58 5.20
CA ALA A 263 -16.59 12.42 5.76
C ALA A 263 -15.68 13.63 5.49
N ALA A 264 -15.88 14.31 4.36
CA ALA A 264 -15.08 15.47 3.97
C ALA A 264 -15.22 16.69 4.91
N ASP A 265 -16.31 16.77 5.68
CA ASP A 265 -16.60 17.88 6.58
C ASP A 265 -16.44 17.53 8.07
N VAL A 266 -16.00 16.31 8.40
CA VAL A 266 -15.80 15.85 9.78
C VAL A 266 -14.66 16.60 10.46
N PHE A 267 -13.53 16.78 9.79
CA PHE A 267 -12.43 17.57 10.32
C PHE A 267 -12.67 19.06 10.12
N THR A 268 -12.72 19.79 11.22
CA THR A 268 -12.74 21.25 11.27
C THR A 268 -11.42 21.78 11.83
N TYR A 269 -11.24 23.10 11.85
CA TYR A 269 -10.02 23.74 12.34
C TYR A 269 -9.58 23.23 13.73
N GLY A 270 -8.29 22.85 13.85
CA GLY A 270 -7.69 22.38 15.10
C GLY A 270 -7.98 20.92 15.47
N LYS A 271 -8.78 20.16 14.68
CA LYS A 271 -9.10 18.76 15.01
C LYS A 271 -7.98 17.79 14.63
N HIS A 272 -7.18 18.11 13.62
CA HIS A 272 -6.02 17.32 13.21
C HIS A 272 -4.96 18.22 12.57
N GLY A 273 -3.71 17.74 12.47
CA GLY A 273 -2.62 18.50 11.89
C GLY A 273 -1.33 17.71 11.75
N SER A 274 -0.43 18.21 10.94
CA SER A 274 0.93 17.71 10.74
C SER A 274 1.86 18.88 10.48
N THR A 275 3.06 18.85 11.06
CA THR A 275 4.08 19.88 10.81
C THR A 275 4.64 19.77 9.40
N PHE A 276 5.03 18.58 8.98
CA PHE A 276 5.67 18.35 7.68
C PHE A 276 4.72 17.92 6.57
N GLY A 277 3.54 17.40 6.92
CA GLY A 277 2.58 16.89 5.95
C GLY A 277 2.16 17.96 4.95
N GLY A 278 2.28 17.66 3.65
CA GLY A 278 1.93 18.55 2.56
C GLY A 278 2.96 19.66 2.29
N ASN A 279 4.21 19.50 2.71
CA ASN A 279 5.27 20.47 2.42
C ASN A 279 5.53 20.59 0.89
N PRO A 280 6.07 21.73 0.43
CA PRO A 280 6.31 21.99 -1.00
C PRO A 280 7.12 20.89 -1.70
N LEU A 281 8.17 20.37 -1.07
CA LEU A 281 9.04 19.35 -1.69
C LEU A 281 8.29 18.02 -1.91
N ALA A 282 7.60 17.55 -0.88
CA ALA A 282 6.89 16.26 -0.94
C ALA A 282 5.69 16.33 -1.90
N THR A 283 4.95 17.43 -1.90
CA THR A 283 3.80 17.61 -2.79
C THR A 283 4.19 17.84 -4.25
N ALA A 284 5.28 18.54 -4.52
CA ALA A 284 5.84 18.64 -5.87
C ALA A 284 6.27 17.27 -6.40
N ALA A 285 6.93 16.45 -5.56
CA ALA A 285 7.30 15.08 -5.94
C ALA A 285 6.07 14.20 -6.17
N GLY A 286 5.04 14.30 -5.32
CA GLY A 286 3.77 13.57 -5.49
C GLY A 286 3.05 13.94 -6.78
N LEU A 287 2.93 15.24 -7.09
CA LEU A 287 2.30 15.69 -8.31
C LEU A 287 3.08 15.25 -9.55
N ALA A 288 4.40 15.35 -9.53
CA ALA A 288 5.25 14.84 -10.60
C ALA A 288 5.08 13.34 -10.81
N THR A 289 4.97 12.58 -9.71
CA THR A 289 4.74 11.13 -9.77
C THR A 289 3.44 10.80 -10.48
N LEU A 290 2.32 11.46 -10.14
CA LEU A 290 1.04 11.24 -10.79
C LEU A 290 1.08 11.60 -12.27
N ASN A 291 1.66 12.75 -12.61
CA ASN A 291 1.78 13.18 -14.00
C ASN A 291 2.63 12.21 -14.84
N ILE A 292 3.74 11.70 -14.31
CA ILE A 292 4.60 10.73 -15.00
C ILE A 292 3.85 9.41 -15.23
N ILE A 293 3.12 8.91 -14.22
CA ILE A 293 2.31 7.68 -14.35
C ILE A 293 1.28 7.84 -15.48
N GLU A 294 0.64 9.00 -15.58
CA GLU A 294 -0.34 9.28 -16.63
C GLU A 294 0.31 9.42 -18.00
N GLU A 295 1.33 10.26 -18.12
CA GLU A 295 2.03 10.56 -19.38
C GLU A 295 2.68 9.32 -20.00
N GLU A 296 3.18 8.41 -19.19
CA GLU A 296 3.91 7.22 -19.65
C GLU A 296 3.04 5.96 -19.68
N GLY A 297 1.74 6.06 -19.38
CA GLY A 297 0.79 4.93 -19.44
C GLY A 297 1.15 3.80 -18.47
N LEU A 298 1.66 4.17 -17.26
CA LEU A 298 2.22 3.17 -16.34
C LEU A 298 1.16 2.33 -15.63
N ARG A 299 -0.10 2.75 -15.60
CA ARG A 299 -1.21 1.94 -15.10
C ARG A 299 -1.50 0.77 -16.04
N GLU A 300 -1.64 1.06 -17.31
CA GLU A 300 -1.84 0.08 -18.37
C GLU A 300 -0.64 -0.89 -18.45
N ASN A 301 0.58 -0.36 -18.27
CA ASN A 301 1.78 -1.18 -18.16
C ASN A 301 1.74 -2.09 -16.94
N ALA A 302 1.28 -1.60 -15.79
CA ALA A 302 1.18 -2.42 -14.56
C ALA A 302 0.21 -3.60 -14.74
N GLU A 303 -0.92 -3.40 -15.40
CA GLU A 303 -1.85 -4.47 -15.73
C GLU A 303 -1.23 -5.48 -16.71
N LYS A 304 -0.68 -4.99 -17.83
CA LYS A 304 -0.05 -5.82 -18.87
C LYS A 304 1.09 -6.66 -18.33
N ILE A 305 2.04 -6.03 -17.65
CA ILE A 305 3.23 -6.70 -17.12
C ILE A 305 2.88 -7.61 -15.93
N GLY A 306 1.95 -7.21 -15.08
CA GLY A 306 1.44 -8.03 -13.99
C GLY A 306 0.84 -9.35 -14.50
N ASN A 307 0.01 -9.27 -15.54
CA ASN A 307 -0.58 -10.45 -16.18
C ASN A 307 0.49 -11.32 -16.85
N LEU A 308 1.46 -10.72 -17.58
CA LEU A 308 2.57 -11.46 -18.20
C LEU A 308 3.37 -12.24 -17.17
N ILE A 309 3.72 -11.62 -16.04
CA ILE A 309 4.45 -12.27 -14.95
C ILE A 309 3.63 -13.41 -14.33
N CYS A 310 2.35 -13.15 -14.04
CA CYS A 310 1.47 -14.14 -13.42
C CYS A 310 1.28 -15.37 -14.31
N GLU A 311 0.95 -15.18 -15.58
CA GLU A 311 0.80 -16.29 -16.54
C GLU A 311 2.13 -17.02 -16.79
N GLY A 312 3.25 -16.31 -16.83
CA GLY A 312 4.58 -16.90 -16.88
C GLY A 312 4.83 -17.85 -15.72
N PHE A 313 4.55 -17.43 -14.48
CA PHE A 313 4.68 -18.29 -13.30
C PHE A 313 3.68 -19.44 -13.30
N LYS A 314 2.43 -19.23 -13.71
CA LYS A 314 1.45 -20.33 -13.84
C LYS A 314 1.92 -21.39 -14.83
N ALA A 315 2.49 -20.98 -15.96
CA ALA A 315 3.06 -21.91 -16.95
C ALA A 315 4.26 -22.67 -16.38
N GLU A 316 5.20 -21.97 -15.74
CA GLU A 316 6.40 -22.57 -15.13
C GLU A 316 6.09 -23.55 -13.99
N PHE A 317 5.01 -23.31 -13.24
CA PHE A 317 4.64 -24.08 -12.06
C PHE A 317 3.49 -25.07 -12.32
N LYS A 318 3.03 -25.24 -13.56
CA LYS A 318 1.87 -26.07 -13.91
C LYS A 318 1.89 -27.47 -13.26
N ASP A 319 3.05 -28.12 -13.27
CA ASP A 319 3.23 -29.47 -12.73
C ASP A 319 4.11 -29.48 -11.45
N GLN A 320 4.43 -28.31 -10.90
CA GLN A 320 5.31 -28.18 -9.75
C GLN A 320 4.53 -28.41 -8.45
N LYS A 321 4.79 -29.57 -7.82
CA LYS A 321 4.26 -29.82 -6.48
C LYS A 321 4.82 -28.82 -5.47
N GLY A 322 3.97 -28.35 -4.57
CA GLY A 322 4.38 -27.41 -3.52
C GLY A 322 4.06 -25.94 -3.80
N VAL A 323 3.73 -25.56 -5.03
CA VAL A 323 3.11 -24.29 -5.34
C VAL A 323 1.59 -24.42 -5.17
N VAL A 324 1.01 -23.62 -4.25
CA VAL A 324 -0.41 -23.67 -3.92
C VAL A 324 -1.23 -22.76 -4.84
N ALA A 325 -0.72 -21.54 -5.07
CA ALA A 325 -1.39 -20.56 -5.91
C ALA A 325 -0.41 -19.52 -6.47
N VAL A 326 -0.74 -19.01 -7.65
CA VAL A 326 -0.14 -17.79 -8.22
C VAL A 326 -1.28 -16.82 -8.51
N ARG A 327 -1.19 -15.61 -7.98
CA ARG A 327 -2.23 -14.58 -8.08
C ARG A 327 -1.63 -13.20 -8.26
N ASN A 328 -2.38 -12.30 -8.90
CA ASN A 328 -1.98 -10.91 -9.06
C ASN A 328 -3.19 -9.96 -9.11
N ALA A 329 -2.92 -8.72 -8.71
CA ALA A 329 -3.73 -7.54 -9.02
C ALA A 329 -2.74 -6.49 -9.57
N GLY A 330 -2.69 -6.34 -10.92
CA GLY A 330 -1.62 -5.60 -11.56
C GLY A 330 -0.24 -6.12 -11.14
N LEU A 331 0.62 -5.23 -10.67
CA LEU A 331 1.96 -5.54 -10.16
C LEU A 331 2.01 -5.80 -8.63
N MET A 332 0.93 -6.24 -8.04
CA MET A 332 0.90 -6.93 -6.74
C MET A 332 0.80 -8.43 -7.00
N ILE A 333 1.89 -9.17 -6.86
CA ILE A 333 1.97 -10.58 -7.27
C ILE A 333 2.34 -11.44 -6.07
N GLY A 334 1.62 -12.55 -5.87
CA GLY A 334 1.87 -13.53 -4.81
C GLY A 334 2.05 -14.94 -5.38
N ILE A 335 3.12 -15.63 -4.95
CA ILE A 335 3.34 -17.04 -5.22
C ILE A 335 3.30 -17.75 -3.87
N GLU A 336 2.23 -18.51 -3.62
CA GLU A 336 2.01 -19.20 -2.35
C GLU A 336 2.56 -20.62 -2.42
N LEU A 337 3.38 -20.97 -1.43
CA LEU A 337 3.98 -22.30 -1.29
C LEU A 337 3.34 -23.05 -0.13
N ASN A 338 3.42 -24.38 -0.14
CA ASN A 338 2.88 -25.25 0.90
C ASN A 338 3.79 -25.39 2.15
N LYS A 339 4.94 -24.68 2.16
CA LYS A 339 5.88 -24.65 3.30
C LYS A 339 6.43 -23.23 3.49
N PRO A 340 6.89 -22.87 4.71
CA PRO A 340 7.58 -21.59 4.92
C PRO A 340 8.75 -21.41 3.96
N CYS A 341 8.87 -20.21 3.38
CA CYS A 341 9.82 -19.98 2.30
C CYS A 341 10.71 -18.72 2.49
N GLY A 342 10.85 -18.24 3.73
CA GLY A 342 11.67 -17.07 4.05
C GLY A 342 13.13 -17.17 3.57
N GLU A 343 13.67 -18.39 3.42
CA GLU A 343 15.02 -18.63 2.91
C GLU A 343 15.19 -18.16 1.45
N LEU A 344 14.11 -18.18 0.66
CA LEU A 344 14.14 -17.71 -0.73
C LEU A 344 14.64 -16.27 -0.87
N VAL A 345 14.45 -15.42 0.13
CA VAL A 345 14.98 -14.04 0.12
C VAL A 345 16.51 -14.02 0.03
N LYS A 346 17.20 -14.87 0.79
CA LYS A 346 18.66 -14.98 0.75
C LYS A 346 19.16 -15.64 -0.55
N LEU A 347 18.45 -16.67 -1.00
CA LEU A 347 18.80 -17.36 -2.24
C LEU A 347 18.62 -16.44 -3.46
N ALA A 348 17.56 -15.65 -3.51
CA ALA A 348 17.32 -14.66 -4.55
C ALA A 348 18.39 -13.56 -4.53
N LEU A 349 18.73 -13.04 -3.34
CA LEU A 349 19.77 -12.03 -3.20
C LEU A 349 21.13 -12.53 -3.75
N ALA A 350 21.49 -13.80 -3.48
CA ALA A 350 22.70 -14.42 -4.02
C ALA A 350 22.70 -14.48 -5.56
N GLN A 351 21.53 -14.53 -6.17
CA GLN A 351 21.32 -14.47 -7.62
C GLN A 351 21.03 -13.07 -8.15
N LYS A 352 21.30 -12.03 -7.36
CA LYS A 352 21.11 -10.61 -7.73
C LYS A 352 19.64 -10.26 -8.05
N LEU A 353 18.69 -10.89 -7.35
CA LEU A 353 17.26 -10.65 -7.45
C LEU A 353 16.71 -10.23 -6.07
N LEU A 354 15.97 -9.12 -6.02
CA LEU A 354 15.35 -8.63 -4.79
C LEU A 354 13.88 -9.03 -4.77
N ILE A 355 13.53 -9.84 -3.78
CA ILE A 355 12.16 -10.28 -3.49
C ILE A 355 11.87 -10.16 -2.01
N ASN A 356 10.61 -10.39 -1.63
CA ASN A 356 10.20 -10.45 -0.24
C ASN A 356 9.30 -11.68 -0.02
N VAL A 357 9.27 -12.19 1.21
CA VAL A 357 8.35 -13.24 1.64
C VAL A 357 7.47 -12.67 2.74
N THR A 358 6.17 -12.85 2.61
CA THR A 358 5.16 -12.44 3.59
C THR A 358 4.26 -13.62 3.95
N ALA A 359 3.49 -13.51 5.04
CA ALA A 359 2.63 -14.58 5.53
C ALA A 359 3.36 -15.96 5.61
N GLU A 360 4.68 -15.95 5.90
CA GLU A 360 5.58 -17.09 6.03
C GLU A 360 5.83 -17.88 4.74
N SER A 361 4.83 -18.06 3.89
CA SER A 361 4.86 -18.96 2.71
C SER A 361 4.54 -18.30 1.37
N VAL A 362 4.40 -16.97 1.33
CA VAL A 362 4.07 -16.26 0.10
C VAL A 362 5.24 -15.42 -0.37
N VAL A 363 5.82 -15.77 -1.51
CA VAL A 363 6.76 -14.89 -2.23
C VAL A 363 5.95 -13.75 -2.80
N ARG A 364 6.26 -12.52 -2.34
CA ARG A 364 5.59 -11.30 -2.79
C ARG A 364 6.50 -10.52 -3.72
N LEU A 365 5.95 -10.13 -4.88
CA LEU A 365 6.61 -9.28 -5.85
C LEU A 365 5.81 -7.99 -6.02
N LEU A 366 6.54 -6.88 -5.99
CA LEU A 366 6.01 -5.52 -6.12
C LEU A 366 6.94 -4.69 -7.03
N PRO A 367 7.24 -5.15 -8.25
CA PRO A 367 8.22 -4.48 -9.11
C PRO A 367 7.79 -3.06 -9.45
N PRO A 368 8.72 -2.17 -9.86
CA PRO A 368 8.37 -0.83 -10.36
C PRO A 368 7.39 -0.90 -11.53
N LEU A 369 6.51 0.11 -11.63
CA LEU A 369 5.51 0.21 -12.71
C LEU A 369 6.16 0.36 -14.10
N VAL A 370 7.40 0.81 -14.15
CA VAL A 370 8.20 0.99 -15.37
C VAL A 370 8.84 -0.29 -15.89
N MET A 371 8.68 -1.44 -15.19
CA MET A 371 9.22 -2.73 -15.63
C MET A 371 8.73 -3.06 -17.06
N ASN A 372 9.64 -3.45 -17.93
CA ASN A 372 9.33 -3.86 -19.31
C ASN A 372 9.17 -5.39 -19.43
N GLU A 373 8.75 -5.86 -20.63
CA GLU A 373 8.51 -7.28 -20.89
C GLU A 373 9.78 -8.15 -20.76
N GLN A 374 10.94 -7.65 -21.19
CA GLN A 374 12.20 -8.41 -21.11
C GLN A 374 12.62 -8.61 -19.65
N GLU A 375 12.48 -7.56 -18.83
CA GLU A 375 12.76 -7.61 -17.40
C GLU A 375 11.78 -8.52 -16.67
N ALA A 376 10.50 -8.50 -17.04
CA ALA A 376 9.48 -9.40 -16.52
C ALA A 376 9.77 -10.87 -16.85
N GLN A 377 10.16 -11.17 -18.10
CA GLN A 377 10.55 -12.52 -18.51
C GLN A 377 11.80 -13.00 -17.77
N LEU A 378 12.79 -12.12 -17.56
CA LEU A 378 13.97 -12.42 -16.76
C LEU A 378 13.60 -12.76 -15.32
N LEU A 379 12.74 -11.96 -14.70
CA LEU A 379 12.20 -12.18 -13.34
C LEU A 379 11.52 -13.56 -13.26
N VAL A 380 10.61 -13.87 -14.17
CA VAL A 380 9.91 -15.17 -14.21
C VAL A 380 10.91 -16.31 -14.31
N LYS A 381 11.87 -16.25 -15.24
CA LYS A 381 12.88 -17.29 -15.44
C LYS A 381 13.75 -17.53 -14.20
N GLN A 382 14.29 -16.46 -13.61
CA GLN A 382 15.18 -16.56 -12.46
C GLN A 382 14.45 -17.11 -11.24
N LEU A 383 13.30 -16.52 -10.91
CA LEU A 383 12.56 -16.89 -9.70
C LEU A 383 11.92 -18.28 -9.83
N SER A 384 11.42 -18.68 -10.99
CA SER A 384 10.90 -20.05 -11.20
C SER A 384 11.95 -21.10 -10.94
N THR A 385 13.16 -20.90 -11.44
CA THR A 385 14.28 -21.81 -11.19
C THR A 385 14.59 -21.92 -9.70
N LEU A 386 14.63 -20.79 -8.99
CA LEU A 386 14.87 -20.74 -7.56
C LEU A 386 13.80 -21.47 -6.75
N VAL A 387 12.53 -21.20 -7.04
CA VAL A 387 11.40 -21.83 -6.36
C VAL A 387 11.38 -23.34 -6.58
N LYS A 388 11.60 -23.79 -7.82
CA LYS A 388 11.68 -25.23 -8.15
C LYS A 388 12.81 -25.92 -7.39
N THR A 389 13.99 -25.32 -7.34
CA THR A 389 15.14 -25.85 -6.59
C THR A 389 14.81 -25.92 -5.09
N PHE A 390 14.24 -24.86 -4.51
CA PHE A 390 13.84 -24.83 -3.10
C PHE A 390 12.77 -25.85 -2.74
N LEU A 391 11.82 -26.12 -3.64
CA LEU A 391 10.76 -27.10 -3.37
C LEU A 391 11.23 -28.54 -3.49
N ASN A 392 12.28 -28.81 -4.28
CA ASN A 392 12.84 -30.14 -4.48
C ASN A 392 13.98 -30.46 -3.51
N SER A 393 14.43 -29.50 -2.69
CA SER A 393 15.34 -29.70 -1.57
C SER A 393 14.57 -30.03 -0.29
#